data_6d1e47450a7f17c8eb60d82ea4c21a4d
#
_entry.id   6d1e47450a7f17c8eb60d82ea4c21a4d
#
_cell.length_a   1.000
_cell.length_b   1.000
_cell.length_c   1.000
_cell.angle_alpha   90.00
_cell.angle_beta   90.00
_cell.angle_gamma   90.00
#
_symmetry.space_group_name_H-M   'P 1'
#
loop_
_entity.id
_entity.type
_entity.pdbx_description
1 polymer ?
#
loop_
_entity_poly.entity_id
_entity_poly.type
_entity_poly.pdbx_seq_one_letter_code
_entity_poly.pdbx_strand_id
1 'polypeptide(L)'
;MFTMKLNNRTATKVNTELVDNRSIDFYVKSRHWLSNPNKSFFKLFGQVVESENRHQISPPSKVYDKVKDKVILIQQFYVDKIPHRHTENKFCLKQNVNNKFIDKIILLNEEIYTNEQLGLKTQSSKIQQINIKTRLTYKDVFYYINNLNLKGYIVLANTDIFLDDTIERVKQTGLSQERKVFCQLRHEYNGEKQLSSCTLHLNRPDTQDAWIWHTNSIVTPKQQEMFDYRMGKNGCDNKTVYVFSILGFACHNEPTIIKIYHNHTSQIRNYLNDGKIPGPYYSIHPFVSNMPPPNNLNTFDIVRENQTLHNYVLGKLEKNQVFIIPRIASVENNMAMYGNYYNNQNKDILNKIRAWAPTMKKNAGILLNSEAAAAKYSKLYLSAFNKCERYFSWEPWNNYVKHIPDSFDFILANFPKPKFDTLALDIFHSIPREPWTRALRGKRVLIISPFKESFESKVHIREKIYGIDLFPDCELSFIKPPQTQADNPSRPFDVELDEFMKRLYNIKDTFDIALCSCGGYGNLVCAGLFDMGKSAIYVGGVLQMYFGVYGQRWLRDRPDVFKLYRNDTWSRPKPSERPQGFASIEGGCYW
;
A
#
# COMPACT_ATOMS: atom_id res chain seq x y z
N MET A 1 9.01 -6.11 -30.91
CA MET A 1 10.17 -6.48 -30.11
C MET A 1 11.17 -5.33 -30.16
N PHE A 2 11.02 -4.33 -29.31
CA PHE A 2 11.99 -3.25 -29.16
C PHE A 2 12.60 -3.37 -27.77
N THR A 3 13.80 -3.93 -27.74
CA THR A 3 14.65 -3.98 -26.55
C THR A 3 15.33 -2.61 -26.43
N MET A 4 14.86 -1.76 -25.53
CA MET A 4 15.65 -0.60 -25.10
C MET A 4 16.87 -1.09 -24.33
N LYS A 5 18.03 -1.06 -24.97
CA LYS A 5 19.31 -1.15 -24.27
C LYS A 5 19.48 0.12 -23.43
N LEU A 6 19.26 0.01 -22.13
CA LEU A 6 19.69 1.03 -21.19
C LEU A 6 21.22 1.05 -21.17
N ASN A 7 21.79 2.14 -21.66
CA ASN A 7 23.22 2.37 -21.63
C ASN A 7 23.70 2.47 -20.17
N ASN A 8 24.57 1.55 -19.77
CA ASN A 8 25.20 1.45 -18.45
C ASN A 8 26.10 2.64 -18.03
N ARG A 9 26.09 3.75 -18.78
CA ARG A 9 26.98 4.90 -18.49
C ARG A 9 26.33 6.04 -17.71
N THR A 10 25.05 5.98 -17.43
CA THR A 10 24.34 7.06 -16.70
C THR A 10 24.19 6.82 -15.19
N ALA A 11 24.68 5.71 -14.67
CA ALA A 11 24.53 5.36 -13.24
C ALA A 11 25.56 6.05 -12.31
N THR A 12 26.56 6.76 -12.82
CA THR A 12 27.69 7.26 -12.02
C THR A 12 27.71 8.77 -11.80
N LYS A 13 26.75 9.54 -12.34
CA LYS A 13 26.66 10.97 -12.06
C LYS A 13 25.20 11.39 -11.92
N VAL A 14 24.63 11.18 -10.76
CA VAL A 14 23.37 11.79 -10.41
C VAL A 14 23.66 13.08 -9.67
N ASN A 15 23.47 14.18 -10.36
CA ASN A 15 23.54 15.51 -9.78
C ASN A 15 22.34 15.70 -8.86
N THR A 16 22.57 16.06 -7.61
CA THR A 16 21.58 16.19 -6.53
C THR A 16 20.52 17.27 -6.77
N GLU A 17 20.65 18.04 -7.83
CA GLU A 17 19.70 19.11 -8.19
C GLU A 17 18.52 18.66 -9.06
N LEU A 18 18.54 17.47 -9.63
CA LEU A 18 17.50 16.97 -10.51
C LEU A 18 16.54 16.06 -9.75
N VAL A 19 15.63 16.70 -9.07
CA VAL A 19 14.48 16.07 -8.40
C VAL A 19 13.61 15.25 -9.39
N ASP A 20 13.85 15.34 -10.68
CA ASP A 20 13.03 14.74 -11.74
C ASP A 20 13.53 13.45 -12.40
N ASN A 21 14.80 13.09 -12.25
CA ASN A 21 15.36 11.83 -12.80
C ASN A 21 15.25 10.65 -11.83
N ARG A 22 14.09 10.43 -11.25
CA ARG A 22 13.89 9.78 -9.96
C ARG A 22 13.47 8.35 -9.97
N SER A 23 13.25 7.74 -11.10
CA SER A 23 12.73 6.38 -11.01
C SER A 23 13.74 5.43 -10.34
N ILE A 24 15.01 5.45 -10.68
CA ILE A 24 16.00 4.54 -10.10
C ILE A 24 16.47 5.03 -8.73
N ASP A 25 16.78 6.32 -8.59
CA ASP A 25 17.26 6.88 -7.34
C ASP A 25 16.16 6.93 -6.27
N PHE A 26 14.93 7.22 -6.67
CA PHE A 26 13.74 7.10 -5.85
C PHE A 26 13.52 5.65 -5.39
N TYR A 27 13.76 4.70 -6.24
CA TYR A 27 13.59 3.29 -5.95
C TYR A 27 14.63 2.74 -4.96
N VAL A 28 15.89 3.13 -5.11
CA VAL A 28 16.95 2.78 -4.15
C VAL A 28 16.66 3.39 -2.79
N LYS A 29 16.23 4.64 -2.75
CA LYS A 29 15.87 5.36 -1.52
C LYS A 29 14.55 4.88 -0.92
N SER A 30 13.61 4.39 -1.73
CA SER A 30 12.33 3.88 -1.25
C SER A 30 12.41 2.56 -0.49
N ARG A 31 13.42 1.73 -0.75
CA ARG A 31 13.71 0.57 0.10
C ARG A 31 13.97 0.99 1.53
N HIS A 32 14.67 2.11 1.67
CA HIS A 32 14.98 2.69 2.96
C HIS A 32 13.76 3.25 3.67
N TRP A 33 12.78 3.73 2.93
CA TRP A 33 11.58 4.27 3.51
C TRP A 33 10.69 3.16 4.10
N LEU A 34 10.56 2.01 3.43
CA LEU A 34 9.86 0.85 3.98
C LEU A 34 10.51 0.34 5.26
N SER A 35 11.84 0.39 5.33
CA SER A 35 12.58 -0.04 6.51
C SER A 35 12.71 1.05 7.58
N ASN A 36 12.59 2.34 7.22
CA ASN A 36 12.67 3.45 8.16
C ASN A 36 11.93 4.70 7.63
N PRO A 37 10.60 4.72 7.66
CA PRO A 37 9.79 5.76 7.05
C PRO A 37 10.10 7.17 7.56
N ASN A 38 10.40 7.31 8.85
CA ASN A 38 10.64 8.62 9.46
C ASN A 38 11.95 9.28 9.02
N LYS A 39 12.95 8.49 8.66
CA LYS A 39 14.26 9.03 8.22
C LYS A 39 14.37 9.19 6.71
N SER A 40 13.76 8.31 5.93
CA SER A 40 13.96 8.27 4.48
C SER A 40 13.19 9.33 3.76
N PHE A 41 12.05 9.71 4.31
CA PHE A 41 11.16 10.64 3.65
C PHE A 41 11.76 12.05 3.58
N PHE A 42 12.33 12.55 4.68
CA PHE A 42 13.02 13.85 4.70
C PHE A 42 14.24 13.92 3.78
N LYS A 43 14.81 12.77 3.41
CA LYS A 43 15.97 12.66 2.53
C LYS A 43 15.66 12.76 1.06
N LEU A 44 14.45 12.44 0.65
CA LEU A 44 13.98 12.59 -0.72
C LEU A 44 13.93 14.07 -1.15
N PHE A 45 13.93 15.00 -0.20
CA PHE A 45 13.73 16.43 -0.42
C PHE A 45 14.96 17.31 -0.15
N GLY A 46 16.15 16.80 -0.29
CA GLY A 46 17.33 17.68 -0.41
C GLY A 46 18.39 17.56 0.66
N GLN A 47 18.31 16.60 1.57
CA GLN A 47 19.46 16.27 2.40
C GLN A 47 19.93 14.86 2.10
N VAL A 48 21.11 14.74 1.52
CA VAL A 48 21.85 13.48 1.45
C VAL A 48 22.14 13.07 2.87
N VAL A 49 21.36 12.18 3.40
CA VAL A 49 21.77 11.49 4.61
C VAL A 49 22.50 10.26 4.18
N GLU A 50 23.70 10.18 4.60
CA GLU A 50 24.61 9.09 4.37
C GLU A 50 23.98 7.77 4.77
N SER A 51 23.98 6.83 3.86
CA SER A 51 23.49 5.46 4.05
C SER A 51 24.22 4.73 5.19
N GLU A 52 25.35 5.27 5.60
CA GLU A 52 26.23 4.71 6.61
C GLU A 52 25.61 4.68 8.02
N ASN A 53 24.72 5.59 8.37
CA ASN A 53 24.13 5.65 9.71
C ASN A 53 23.03 4.62 9.98
N ARG A 54 22.64 3.82 9.01
CA ARG A 54 21.57 2.84 9.18
C ARG A 54 22.00 1.54 9.83
N HIS A 55 23.25 1.17 9.64
CA HIS A 55 23.83 0.02 10.28
C HIS A 55 24.37 0.35 11.67
N GLN A 56 24.39 1.63 12.03
CA GLN A 56 24.72 2.01 13.39
C GLN A 56 23.54 1.66 14.28
N ILE A 57 23.68 0.56 14.96
CA ILE A 57 22.95 0.27 16.18
C ILE A 57 23.27 1.46 17.07
N SER A 58 22.24 2.21 17.46
CA SER A 58 22.44 3.30 18.42
C SER A 58 23.23 2.76 19.60
N PRO A 59 24.30 3.43 20.03
CA PRO A 59 25.00 2.99 21.23
C PRO A 59 23.96 2.92 22.36
N PRO A 60 24.04 1.95 23.26
CA PRO A 60 23.08 1.79 24.32
C PRO A 60 22.98 3.10 25.08
N SER A 61 21.83 3.76 24.96
CA SER A 61 21.56 4.92 25.79
C SER A 61 21.37 4.43 27.21
N LYS A 62 21.81 5.18 28.21
CA LYS A 62 21.60 4.87 29.64
C LYS A 62 20.14 4.59 30.00
N VAL A 63 19.19 4.94 29.11
CA VAL A 63 17.77 4.68 29.25
C VAL A 63 17.40 3.23 28.89
N TYR A 64 18.12 2.59 27.98
CA TYR A 64 17.85 1.21 27.56
C TYR A 64 18.29 0.16 28.60
N ASP A 65 19.29 0.47 29.42
CA ASP A 65 19.81 -0.45 30.44
C ASP A 65 18.83 -0.73 31.60
N LYS A 66 17.74 0.02 31.70
CA LYS A 66 16.77 -0.12 32.81
C LYS A 66 15.64 -1.13 32.53
N VAL A 67 15.44 -1.53 31.27
CA VAL A 67 14.34 -2.43 30.91
C VAL A 67 14.90 -3.82 30.72
N LYS A 68 14.71 -4.69 31.71
CA LYS A 68 15.00 -6.14 31.63
C LYS A 68 13.93 -6.87 30.81
N ASP A 69 13.62 -6.36 29.62
CA ASP A 69 12.65 -7.03 28.76
C ASP A 69 13.24 -8.33 28.22
N LYS A 70 12.44 -9.38 28.32
CA LYS A 70 12.83 -10.72 27.87
C LYS A 70 12.79 -10.83 26.35
N VAL A 71 13.66 -11.63 25.79
CA VAL A 71 13.58 -12.11 24.42
C VAL A 71 12.83 -13.44 24.42
N ILE A 72 11.66 -13.47 23.80
CA ILE A 72 10.75 -14.60 23.79
C ILE A 72 10.61 -15.12 22.36
N LEU A 73 11.10 -16.34 22.11
CA LEU A 73 10.93 -17.02 20.85
C LEU A 73 9.59 -17.78 20.84
N ILE A 74 8.82 -17.60 19.78
CA ILE A 74 7.57 -18.35 19.53
C ILE A 74 7.76 -19.14 18.23
N GLN A 75 7.53 -20.44 18.28
CA GLN A 75 7.58 -21.34 17.12
C GLN A 75 6.45 -22.40 17.23
N GLN A 76 6.13 -23.02 16.13
CA GLN A 76 5.39 -24.29 16.13
C GLN A 76 6.41 -25.40 15.82
N PHE A 77 6.67 -26.29 16.77
CA PHE A 77 7.44 -27.50 16.52
C PHE A 77 6.49 -28.63 16.09
N TYR A 78 6.96 -29.50 15.23
CA TYR A 78 6.25 -30.71 14.82
C TYR A 78 7.24 -31.84 14.50
N VAL A 79 6.78 -33.07 14.71
CA VAL A 79 7.52 -34.27 14.30
C VAL A 79 7.30 -34.46 12.81
N ASP A 80 8.34 -34.23 12.01
CA ASP A 80 8.25 -34.45 10.57
C ASP A 80 8.28 -35.94 10.26
N LYS A 81 7.47 -36.37 9.30
CA LYS A 81 7.41 -37.77 8.82
C LYS A 81 8.72 -38.17 8.13
N ILE A 82 9.48 -37.21 7.64
CA ILE A 82 10.77 -37.41 7.00
C ILE A 82 11.85 -37.29 8.08
N PRO A 83 12.57 -38.37 8.44
CA PRO A 83 13.52 -38.37 9.54
C PRO A 83 14.60 -37.30 9.45
N HIS A 84 15.07 -37.03 8.23
CA HIS A 84 16.09 -35.98 8.01
C HIS A 84 15.55 -34.59 8.34
N ARG A 85 14.34 -34.26 7.88
CA ARG A 85 13.70 -32.97 8.23
C ARG A 85 13.44 -32.86 9.72
N HIS A 86 13.01 -33.94 10.36
CA HIS A 86 12.85 -33.93 11.82
C HIS A 86 14.17 -33.67 12.55
N THR A 87 15.29 -34.20 12.03
CA THR A 87 16.62 -33.92 12.57
C THR A 87 17.00 -32.45 12.42
N GLU A 88 16.68 -31.81 11.30
CA GLU A 88 16.89 -30.38 11.07
C GLU A 88 16.09 -29.53 12.08
N ASN A 89 14.82 -29.85 12.29
CA ASN A 89 13.96 -29.17 13.27
C ASN A 89 14.52 -29.31 14.71
N LYS A 90 14.93 -30.50 15.11
CA LYS A 90 15.57 -30.76 16.41
C LYS A 90 16.84 -29.93 16.58
N PHE A 91 17.64 -29.86 15.53
CA PHE A 91 18.88 -29.07 15.55
C PHE A 91 18.58 -27.59 15.80
N CYS A 92 17.65 -27.00 15.05
CA CYS A 92 17.28 -25.60 15.21
C CYS A 92 16.74 -25.30 16.61
N LEU A 93 15.83 -26.13 17.12
CA LEU A 93 15.32 -25.97 18.48
C LEU A 93 16.44 -26.04 19.53
N LYS A 94 17.35 -26.99 19.39
CA LYS A 94 18.50 -27.13 20.30
C LYS A 94 19.43 -25.91 20.28
N GLN A 95 19.71 -25.34 19.09
CA GLN A 95 20.48 -24.09 18.98
C GLN A 95 19.75 -22.94 19.70
N ASN A 96 18.45 -22.78 19.48
CA ASN A 96 17.67 -21.76 20.14
C ASN A 96 17.61 -21.92 21.68
N VAL A 97 17.51 -23.14 22.17
CA VAL A 97 17.59 -23.44 23.63
C VAL A 97 18.93 -23.06 24.23
N ASN A 98 20.01 -23.33 23.51
CA ASN A 98 21.36 -23.03 23.95
C ASN A 98 21.73 -21.55 23.83
N ASN A 99 21.00 -20.77 23.07
CA ASN A 99 21.26 -19.34 22.91
C ASN A 99 20.98 -18.61 24.22
N LYS A 100 22.02 -18.01 24.83
CA LYS A 100 21.93 -17.34 26.14
C LYS A 100 21.07 -16.06 26.12
N PHE A 101 20.85 -15.48 24.95
CA PHE A 101 20.04 -14.25 24.78
C PHE A 101 18.58 -14.51 24.52
N ILE A 102 18.15 -15.77 24.40
CA ILE A 102 16.75 -16.17 24.38
C ILE A 102 16.35 -16.56 25.80
N ASP A 103 15.46 -15.79 26.40
CA ASP A 103 15.03 -15.99 27.77
C ASP A 103 13.94 -17.06 27.89
N LYS A 104 13.05 -17.16 26.90
CA LYS A 104 11.91 -18.08 26.89
C LYS A 104 11.60 -18.55 25.47
N ILE A 105 11.15 -19.80 25.36
CA ILE A 105 10.67 -20.39 24.10
C ILE A 105 9.25 -20.91 24.34
N ILE A 106 8.31 -20.39 23.58
CA ILE A 106 6.91 -20.84 23.56
C ILE A 106 6.70 -21.68 22.30
N LEU A 107 6.40 -22.95 22.49
CA LEU A 107 6.06 -23.85 21.39
C LEU A 107 4.53 -24.00 21.32
N LEU A 108 3.93 -23.40 20.28
CA LEU A 108 2.50 -23.49 19.99
C LEU A 108 2.27 -24.68 19.06
N ASN A 109 2.11 -25.85 19.63
CA ASN A 109 2.15 -27.12 18.91
C ASN A 109 0.76 -27.74 18.70
N GLU A 110 0.64 -28.59 17.69
CA GLU A 110 -0.59 -29.37 17.46
C GLU A 110 -0.79 -30.43 18.56
N GLU A 111 0.29 -30.87 19.20
CA GLU A 111 0.33 -31.79 20.33
C GLU A 111 1.51 -31.50 21.25
N ILE A 112 1.57 -32.13 22.43
CA ILE A 112 2.69 -32.01 23.35
C ILE A 112 3.73 -33.10 23.03
N TYR A 113 4.96 -32.70 22.81
CA TYR A 113 6.07 -33.58 22.46
C TYR A 113 6.95 -33.90 23.65
N THR A 114 7.49 -35.13 23.68
CA THR A 114 8.49 -35.55 24.68
C THR A 114 9.84 -34.87 24.42
N ASN A 115 10.72 -34.87 25.41
CA ASN A 115 12.09 -34.36 25.25
C ASN A 115 12.84 -35.06 24.12
N GLU A 116 12.66 -36.36 23.92
CA GLU A 116 13.26 -37.13 22.85
C GLU A 116 12.76 -36.65 21.47
N GLN A 117 11.47 -36.45 21.34
CA GLN A 117 10.87 -35.92 20.10
C GLN A 117 11.39 -34.51 19.80
N LEU A 118 11.60 -33.68 20.82
CA LEU A 118 12.19 -32.36 20.71
C LEU A 118 13.74 -32.37 20.48
N GLY A 119 14.39 -33.54 20.61
CA GLY A 119 15.83 -33.68 20.49
C GLY A 119 16.63 -33.15 21.70
N LEU A 120 15.98 -33.10 22.86
CA LEU A 120 16.57 -32.58 24.11
C LEU A 120 16.93 -33.74 25.05
N LYS A 121 18.10 -33.66 25.69
CA LYS A 121 18.53 -34.65 26.68
C LYS A 121 17.72 -34.57 27.99
N THR A 122 17.37 -33.35 28.38
CA THR A 122 16.64 -33.04 29.61
C THR A 122 15.63 -31.95 29.34
N GLN A 123 14.64 -31.85 30.20
CA GLN A 123 13.64 -30.75 30.12
C GLN A 123 14.37 -29.41 30.29
N SER A 124 14.09 -28.47 29.38
CA SER A 124 14.64 -27.13 29.48
C SER A 124 13.67 -26.20 30.18
N SER A 125 14.12 -25.47 31.17
CA SER A 125 13.32 -24.45 31.88
C SER A 125 12.91 -23.28 30.98
N LYS A 126 13.58 -23.11 29.84
CA LYS A 126 13.21 -22.08 28.85
C LYS A 126 11.98 -22.44 28.04
N ILE A 127 11.64 -23.73 27.88
CA ILE A 127 10.58 -24.19 26.99
C ILE A 127 9.25 -24.29 27.74
N GLN A 128 8.24 -23.70 27.15
CA GLN A 128 6.84 -23.93 27.50
C GLN A 128 6.11 -24.42 26.23
N GLN A 129 5.57 -25.63 26.27
CA GLN A 129 4.71 -26.16 25.22
C GLN A 129 3.24 -25.86 25.51
N ILE A 130 2.50 -25.51 24.47
CA ILE A 130 1.05 -25.30 24.53
C ILE A 130 0.43 -26.07 23.36
N ASN A 131 -0.51 -26.95 23.69
CA ASN A 131 -1.28 -27.68 22.68
C ASN A 131 -2.39 -26.79 22.12
N ILE A 132 -2.24 -26.35 20.88
CA ILE A 132 -3.23 -25.54 20.16
C ILE A 132 -4.11 -26.38 19.23
N LYS A 133 -3.82 -27.69 19.08
CA LYS A 133 -4.55 -28.69 18.30
C LYS A 133 -4.64 -28.44 16.79
N THR A 134 -4.05 -27.37 16.30
CA THR A 134 -4.14 -26.94 14.89
C THR A 134 -2.79 -26.44 14.39
N ARG A 135 -2.67 -26.36 13.07
CA ARG A 135 -1.55 -25.63 12.45
C ARG A 135 -1.60 -24.17 12.85
N LEU A 136 -0.46 -23.63 13.30
CA LEU A 136 -0.30 -22.26 13.80
C LEU A 136 -0.73 -21.23 12.74
N THR A 137 -1.59 -20.29 13.15
CA THR A 137 -1.85 -19.06 12.43
C THR A 137 -1.08 -17.89 13.04
N TYR A 138 -0.84 -16.84 12.28
CA TYR A 138 -0.26 -15.62 12.86
C TYR A 138 -1.19 -14.99 13.91
N LYS A 139 -2.51 -15.16 13.79
CA LYS A 139 -3.50 -14.72 14.78
C LYS A 139 -3.32 -15.40 16.13
N ASP A 140 -3.05 -16.71 16.14
CA ASP A 140 -2.83 -17.47 17.37
C ASP A 140 -1.63 -16.90 18.17
N VAL A 141 -0.59 -16.44 17.48
CA VAL A 141 0.58 -15.84 18.13
C VAL A 141 0.17 -14.64 18.98
N PHE A 142 -0.62 -13.71 18.43
CA PHE A 142 -1.08 -12.54 19.17
C PHE A 142 -2.05 -12.92 20.31
N TYR A 143 -2.92 -13.89 20.07
CA TYR A 143 -3.82 -14.42 21.09
C TYR A 143 -3.03 -14.96 22.30
N TYR A 144 -2.00 -15.78 22.08
CA TYR A 144 -1.20 -16.35 23.15
C TYR A 144 -0.26 -15.33 23.80
N ILE A 145 0.24 -14.34 23.09
CA ILE A 145 0.97 -13.21 23.69
C ILE A 145 0.10 -12.53 24.74
N ASN A 146 -1.16 -12.25 24.43
CA ASN A 146 -2.09 -11.59 25.34
C ASN A 146 -2.50 -12.51 26.51
N ASN A 147 -2.89 -13.74 26.23
CA ASN A 147 -3.35 -14.69 27.27
C ASN A 147 -2.28 -15.05 28.28
N LEU A 148 -1.02 -15.18 27.83
CA LEU A 148 0.11 -15.45 28.70
C LEU A 148 0.72 -14.18 29.31
N ASN A 149 0.15 -13.01 29.00
CA ASN A 149 0.65 -11.70 29.40
C ASN A 149 2.17 -11.54 29.14
N LEU A 150 2.62 -11.97 27.95
CA LEU A 150 4.03 -11.90 27.60
C LEU A 150 4.46 -10.43 27.47
N LYS A 151 5.64 -10.11 28.01
CA LYS A 151 6.25 -8.78 27.95
C LYS A 151 7.66 -8.86 27.44
N GLY A 152 8.02 -7.98 26.50
CA GLY A 152 9.36 -7.89 25.93
C GLY A 152 9.38 -8.06 24.41
N TYR A 153 10.52 -8.51 23.91
CA TYR A 153 10.81 -8.73 22.50
C TYR A 153 10.28 -10.10 22.07
N ILE A 154 9.35 -10.10 21.13
CA ILE A 154 8.81 -11.32 20.54
C ILE A 154 9.58 -11.63 19.27
N VAL A 155 10.02 -12.87 19.13
CA VAL A 155 10.59 -13.44 17.92
C VAL A 155 9.66 -14.57 17.46
N LEU A 156 8.91 -14.37 16.39
CA LEU A 156 8.18 -15.44 15.72
C LEU A 156 9.06 -15.98 14.60
N ALA A 157 9.32 -17.28 14.54
CA ALA A 157 10.17 -17.87 13.52
C ALA A 157 9.64 -19.23 13.04
N ASN A 158 9.99 -19.60 11.81
CA ASN A 158 9.76 -20.94 11.28
C ASN A 158 10.52 -21.99 12.10
N THR A 159 10.06 -23.25 12.07
CA THR A 159 10.62 -24.36 12.88
C THR A 159 12.07 -24.67 12.54
N ASP A 160 12.44 -24.50 11.27
CA ASP A 160 13.77 -24.76 10.71
C ASP A 160 14.72 -23.54 10.79
N ILE A 161 14.35 -22.56 11.63
CA ILE A 161 15.14 -21.35 11.90
C ILE A 161 15.76 -21.40 13.29
N PHE A 162 17.04 -21.05 13.38
CA PHE A 162 17.71 -20.73 14.64
C PHE A 162 18.41 -19.38 14.59
N LEU A 163 18.67 -18.82 15.75
CA LEU A 163 19.25 -17.49 15.94
C LEU A 163 20.63 -17.60 16.57
N ASP A 164 21.56 -16.72 16.18
CA ASP A 164 22.83 -16.55 16.84
C ASP A 164 22.79 -15.45 17.92
N ASP A 165 23.94 -15.12 18.49
CA ASP A 165 24.07 -14.12 19.54
C ASP A 165 23.70 -12.70 19.08
N THR A 166 23.57 -12.45 17.78
CA THR A 166 23.12 -11.13 17.26
C THR A 166 21.70 -10.78 17.67
N ILE A 167 20.90 -11.76 18.13
CA ILE A 167 19.55 -11.50 18.65
C ILE A 167 19.57 -10.53 19.86
N GLU A 168 20.65 -10.44 20.62
CA GLU A 168 20.78 -9.47 21.71
C GLU A 168 20.59 -8.02 21.22
N ARG A 169 20.95 -7.75 19.96
CA ARG A 169 20.88 -6.41 19.36
C ARG A 169 19.46 -5.86 19.24
N VAL A 170 18.41 -6.70 19.37
CA VAL A 170 17.03 -6.23 19.41
C VAL A 170 16.80 -5.15 20.46
N LYS A 171 17.55 -5.20 21.57
CA LYS A 171 17.49 -4.23 22.66
C LYS A 171 18.00 -2.84 22.28
N GLN A 172 18.74 -2.73 21.18
CA GLN A 172 19.37 -1.50 20.68
C GLN A 172 18.69 -0.94 19.43
N THR A 173 17.60 -1.56 18.96
CA THR A 173 16.95 -1.21 17.69
C THR A 173 15.80 -0.22 17.83
N GLY A 174 15.44 0.19 19.05
CA GLY A 174 14.29 1.05 19.33
C GLY A 174 12.92 0.35 19.20
N LEU A 175 12.88 -0.99 19.13
CA LEU A 175 11.62 -1.76 19.07
C LEU A 175 10.69 -1.51 20.25
N SER A 176 11.21 -1.23 21.43
CA SER A 176 10.41 -0.95 22.63
C SER A 176 9.79 0.45 22.66
N GLN A 177 10.29 1.38 21.84
CA GLN A 177 9.86 2.77 21.77
C GLN A 177 9.05 3.08 20.52
N GLU A 178 9.30 2.39 19.44
CA GLU A 178 8.72 2.67 18.14
C GLU A 178 7.85 1.49 17.66
N ARG A 179 6.77 1.81 16.96
CA ARG A 179 5.92 0.79 16.34
C ARG A 179 6.61 0.23 15.08
N LYS A 180 7.51 -0.72 15.29
CA LYS A 180 8.28 -1.34 14.20
C LYS A 180 8.36 -2.86 14.34
N VAL A 181 8.68 -3.51 13.23
CA VAL A 181 8.90 -4.96 13.13
C VAL A 181 10.05 -5.25 12.19
N PHE A 182 10.92 -6.18 12.60
CA PHE A 182 11.90 -6.77 11.70
C PHE A 182 11.28 -8.00 11.03
N CYS A 183 11.22 -7.99 9.69
CA CYS A 183 10.78 -9.09 8.84
C CYS A 183 12.04 -9.64 8.17
N GLN A 184 12.69 -10.62 8.80
CA GLN A 184 14.07 -10.98 8.51
C GLN A 184 14.21 -12.02 7.42
N LEU A 185 15.08 -11.71 6.46
CA LEU A 185 15.63 -12.67 5.52
C LEU A 185 16.70 -13.53 6.21
N ARG A 186 16.74 -14.81 5.87
CA ARG A 186 17.62 -15.81 6.45
C ARG A 186 19.00 -15.87 5.80
N HIS A 187 19.96 -16.42 6.56
CA HIS A 187 21.19 -17.02 6.03
C HIS A 187 20.95 -18.52 5.84
N GLU A 188 21.47 -19.08 4.77
CA GLU A 188 21.40 -20.53 4.53
C GLU A 188 22.48 -21.23 5.35
N TYR A 189 22.08 -22.05 6.31
CA TYR A 189 22.99 -22.86 7.10
C TYR A 189 23.53 -24.02 6.26
N ASN A 190 24.84 -24.12 6.17
CA ASN A 190 25.54 -25.09 5.32
C ASN A 190 26.03 -26.35 6.07
N GLY A 191 25.63 -26.52 7.33
CA GLY A 191 26.06 -27.65 8.16
C GLY A 191 27.40 -27.44 8.84
N GLU A 192 28.12 -26.36 8.56
CA GLU A 192 29.43 -26.07 9.16
C GLU A 192 29.31 -25.46 10.56
N LYS A 193 30.36 -25.61 11.35
CA LYS A 193 30.43 -25.04 12.71
C LYS A 193 30.54 -23.51 12.71
N GLN A 194 31.15 -22.94 11.68
CA GLN A 194 31.37 -21.50 11.56
C GLN A 194 30.20 -20.83 10.84
N LEU A 195 29.36 -20.13 11.57
CA LEU A 195 28.22 -19.39 11.00
C LEU A 195 28.62 -18.23 10.06
N SER A 196 29.88 -17.78 10.14
CA SER A 196 30.44 -16.76 9.24
C SER A 196 30.55 -17.23 7.78
N SER A 197 30.57 -18.53 7.53
CA SER A 197 30.59 -19.12 6.18
C SER A 197 29.19 -19.22 5.56
N CYS A 198 28.12 -19.03 6.35
CA CYS A 198 26.76 -19.10 5.87
C CYS A 198 26.42 -17.91 4.99
N THR A 199 25.84 -18.18 3.82
CA THR A 199 25.49 -17.15 2.85
C THR A 199 24.07 -16.62 3.08
N LEU A 200 23.90 -15.31 2.90
CA LEU A 200 22.57 -14.71 2.89
C LEU A 200 21.77 -15.24 1.69
N HIS A 201 20.50 -15.56 1.91
CA HIS A 201 19.58 -15.92 0.82
C HIS A 201 19.30 -14.71 -0.06
N LEU A 202 20.06 -14.60 -1.16
CA LEU A 202 20.23 -13.37 -1.92
C LEU A 202 18.96 -12.92 -2.67
N ASN A 203 18.79 -11.58 -2.72
CA ASN A 203 17.86 -10.88 -3.61
C ASN A 203 16.39 -11.36 -3.56
N ARG A 204 15.96 -11.93 -2.45
CA ARG A 204 14.58 -12.35 -2.24
C ARG A 204 13.86 -11.39 -1.30
N PRO A 205 13.17 -10.35 -1.84
CA PRO A 205 12.40 -9.42 -1.00
C PRO A 205 11.07 -10.02 -0.53
N ASP A 206 10.70 -11.16 -1.07
CA ASP A 206 9.43 -11.85 -0.91
C ASP A 206 9.53 -13.09 0.00
N THR A 207 10.60 -13.23 0.76
CA THR A 207 10.77 -14.34 1.70
C THR A 207 11.29 -13.83 3.04
N GLN A 208 10.55 -14.08 4.08
CA GLN A 208 10.87 -13.78 5.46
C GLN A 208 10.60 -15.01 6.32
N ASP A 209 11.55 -15.34 7.21
CA ASP A 209 11.49 -16.55 8.03
C ASP A 209 11.41 -16.26 9.53
N ALA A 210 11.57 -14.98 9.90
CA ALA A 210 11.31 -14.50 11.27
C ALA A 210 10.76 -13.08 11.30
N TRP A 211 9.90 -12.82 12.28
CA TRP A 211 9.28 -11.51 12.57
C TRP A 211 9.60 -11.14 14.01
N ILE A 212 10.16 -9.94 14.22
CA ILE A 212 10.63 -9.51 15.53
C ILE A 212 10.03 -8.14 15.87
N TRP A 213 9.30 -8.06 16.98
CA TRP A 213 8.69 -6.81 17.46
C TRP A 213 8.68 -6.78 18.99
N HIS A 214 8.29 -5.64 19.55
CA HIS A 214 8.12 -5.50 21.00
C HIS A 214 6.65 -5.46 21.39
N THR A 215 6.29 -6.02 22.53
CA THR A 215 4.90 -6.09 23.03
C THR A 215 4.29 -4.72 23.34
N ASN A 216 5.07 -3.64 23.44
CA ASN A 216 4.55 -2.28 23.53
C ASN A 216 3.83 -1.83 22.25
N SER A 217 4.15 -2.45 21.12
CA SER A 217 3.44 -2.25 19.85
C SER A 217 2.16 -3.10 19.80
N ILE A 218 1.12 -2.63 20.49
CA ILE A 218 -0.13 -3.37 20.68
C ILE A 218 -0.82 -3.64 19.33
N VAL A 219 -1.24 -4.91 19.15
CA VAL A 219 -2.15 -5.34 18.09
C VAL A 219 -3.48 -5.67 18.73
N THR A 220 -4.50 -4.85 18.49
CA THR A 220 -5.82 -5.01 19.12
C THR A 220 -6.53 -6.28 18.63
N PRO A 221 -7.50 -6.84 19.38
CA PRO A 221 -8.24 -8.03 18.93
C PRO A 221 -8.84 -7.88 17.51
N LYS A 222 -9.38 -6.72 17.18
CA LYS A 222 -9.87 -6.43 15.81
C LYS A 222 -8.77 -6.49 14.76
N GLN A 223 -7.58 -5.98 15.08
CA GLN A 223 -6.41 -6.02 14.20
C GLN A 223 -5.84 -7.44 14.05
N GLN A 224 -5.96 -8.28 15.08
CA GLN A 224 -5.52 -9.67 15.04
C GLN A 224 -6.26 -10.48 13.96
N GLU A 225 -7.51 -10.14 13.65
CA GLU A 225 -8.29 -10.78 12.58
C GLU A 225 -7.62 -10.65 11.20
N MET A 226 -6.75 -9.66 11.02
CA MET A 226 -5.99 -9.50 9.78
C MET A 226 -4.91 -10.56 9.60
N PHE A 227 -4.50 -11.23 10.69
CA PHE A 227 -3.49 -12.26 10.74
C PHE A 227 -4.06 -13.69 10.72
N ASP A 228 -5.38 -13.85 10.44
CA ASP A 228 -6.05 -15.16 10.42
C ASP A 228 -5.71 -15.96 9.16
N TYR A 229 -4.48 -16.41 9.07
CA TYR A 229 -3.96 -17.31 8.05
C TYR A 229 -2.77 -18.11 8.57
N ARG A 230 -2.59 -19.31 7.98
CA ARG A 230 -1.58 -20.28 8.42
C ARG A 230 -0.17 -19.83 8.13
N MET A 231 0.71 -20.04 9.10
CA MET A 231 2.15 -19.93 8.95
C MET A 231 2.68 -21.07 8.06
N GLY A 232 3.69 -20.77 7.21
CA GLY A 232 4.28 -21.73 6.27
C GLY A 232 3.43 -22.03 5.03
N LYS A 233 2.30 -21.34 4.82
CA LYS A 233 1.52 -21.41 3.60
C LYS A 233 2.04 -20.42 2.56
N ASN A 234 2.03 -20.79 1.28
CA ASN A 234 2.52 -19.93 0.20
C ASN A 234 1.88 -18.53 0.25
N GLY A 235 2.70 -17.49 0.25
CA GLY A 235 2.31 -16.09 0.34
C GLY A 235 2.13 -15.54 1.76
N CYS A 236 2.31 -16.36 2.81
CA CYS A 236 2.17 -15.88 4.19
C CYS A 236 3.19 -14.79 4.53
N ASP A 237 4.43 -14.90 4.08
CA ASP A 237 5.52 -13.97 4.38
C ASP A 237 5.18 -12.55 3.93
N ASN A 238 4.84 -12.42 2.64
CA ASN A 238 4.48 -11.13 2.04
C ASN A 238 3.16 -10.57 2.55
N LYS A 239 2.20 -11.45 2.87
CA LYS A 239 0.94 -11.04 3.51
C LYS A 239 1.21 -10.48 4.90
N THR A 240 2.12 -11.09 5.66
CA THR A 240 2.49 -10.63 7.00
C THR A 240 3.17 -9.26 6.97
N VAL A 241 4.10 -9.02 6.03
CA VAL A 241 4.69 -7.70 5.82
C VAL A 241 3.61 -6.67 5.48
N TYR A 242 2.70 -7.00 4.56
CA TYR A 242 1.58 -6.13 4.22
C TYR A 242 0.73 -5.79 5.45
N VAL A 243 0.32 -6.80 6.24
CA VAL A 243 -0.53 -6.56 7.42
C VAL A 243 0.16 -5.70 8.45
N PHE A 244 1.41 -5.98 8.80
CA PHE A 244 2.17 -5.10 9.70
C PHE A 244 2.24 -3.67 9.18
N SER A 245 2.50 -3.50 7.88
CA SER A 245 2.58 -2.17 7.27
C SER A 245 1.27 -1.40 7.37
N ILE A 246 0.12 -2.00 7.05
CA ILE A 246 -1.19 -1.30 7.14
C ILE A 246 -1.63 -1.04 8.58
N LEU A 247 -1.11 -1.80 9.55
CA LEU A 247 -1.32 -1.57 10.97
C LEU A 247 -0.38 -0.50 11.56
N GLY A 248 0.42 0.16 10.73
CA GLY A 248 1.26 1.27 11.13
C GLY A 248 2.67 0.89 11.60
N PHE A 249 3.08 -0.37 11.47
CA PHE A 249 4.44 -0.75 11.78
C PHE A 249 5.43 -0.28 10.72
N ALA A 250 6.57 0.24 11.13
CA ALA A 250 7.74 0.40 10.27
C ALA A 250 8.37 -0.98 10.08
N CYS A 251 8.31 -1.50 8.85
CA CYS A 251 8.87 -2.81 8.52
C CYS A 251 10.34 -2.70 8.13
N HIS A 252 11.18 -3.55 8.70
CA HIS A 252 12.62 -3.61 8.47
C HIS A 252 13.02 -5.02 8.01
N ASN A 253 14.02 -5.12 7.14
CA ASN A 253 14.65 -6.37 6.76
C ASN A 253 16.17 -6.14 6.76
N GLU A 254 16.81 -6.36 7.90
CA GLU A 254 18.21 -6.02 8.16
C GLU A 254 19.01 -7.26 8.61
N PRO A 255 19.20 -8.25 7.72
CA PRO A 255 19.78 -9.55 8.06
C PRO A 255 21.25 -9.49 8.46
N THR A 256 21.93 -8.39 8.25
CA THR A 256 23.32 -8.19 8.71
C THR A 256 23.39 -7.72 10.16
N ILE A 257 22.31 -7.15 10.69
CA ILE A 257 22.24 -6.68 12.07
C ILE A 257 21.77 -7.79 13.00
N ILE A 258 20.63 -8.42 12.67
CA ILE A 258 20.06 -9.55 13.39
C ILE A 258 20.05 -10.73 12.43
N LYS A 259 20.87 -11.73 12.71
CA LYS A 259 21.05 -12.89 11.83
C LYS A 259 20.16 -14.03 12.26
N ILE A 260 19.49 -14.62 11.29
CA ILE A 260 18.74 -15.86 11.45
C ILE A 260 19.25 -16.87 10.44
N TYR A 261 19.25 -18.14 10.81
CA TYR A 261 19.83 -19.21 10.02
C TYR A 261 18.80 -20.28 9.74
N HIS A 262 18.69 -20.65 8.47
CA HIS A 262 17.76 -21.66 7.98
C HIS A 262 18.51 -22.99 7.79
N ASN A 263 18.12 -24.00 8.53
CA ASN A 263 18.67 -25.35 8.41
C ASN A 263 17.78 -26.22 7.53
N HIS A 264 18.09 -26.27 6.24
CA HIS A 264 17.36 -27.05 5.26
C HIS A 264 18.32 -27.80 4.32
N THR A 265 19.23 -28.56 4.89
CA THR A 265 20.24 -29.29 4.14
C THR A 265 19.65 -30.40 3.27
N SER A 266 18.51 -30.97 3.68
CA SER A 266 17.79 -31.99 2.90
C SER A 266 17.19 -31.48 1.60
N GLN A 267 16.94 -30.18 1.45
CA GLN A 267 16.24 -29.55 0.33
C GLN A 267 14.84 -30.14 0.03
N ILE A 268 14.26 -30.91 0.96
CA ILE A 268 12.96 -31.52 0.82
C ILE A 268 11.88 -30.55 1.27
N ARG A 269 11.00 -30.15 0.38
CA ARG A 269 9.89 -29.23 0.64
C ARG A 269 8.56 -29.95 0.56
N ASN A 270 7.82 -29.96 1.65
CA ASN A 270 6.48 -30.52 1.76
C ASN A 270 5.44 -29.37 1.68
N TYR A 271 5.37 -28.69 0.55
CA TYR A 271 4.27 -27.73 0.36
C TYR A 271 2.98 -28.53 0.10
N LEU A 272 2.00 -28.30 0.95
CA LEU A 272 0.64 -28.70 0.66
C LEU A 272 0.14 -27.87 -0.53
N ASN A 273 -0.38 -28.51 -1.55
CA ASN A 273 -1.03 -27.85 -2.70
C ASN A 273 -2.41 -27.27 -2.31
N ASP A 274 -2.52 -26.66 -1.13
CA ASP A 274 -3.77 -26.13 -0.59
C ASP A 274 -4.02 -24.65 -1.00
N GLY A 275 -3.36 -24.20 -2.06
CA GLY A 275 -3.49 -22.88 -2.63
C GLY A 275 -2.59 -21.83 -1.96
N LYS A 276 -2.68 -20.60 -2.45
CA LYS A 276 -1.94 -19.43 -1.97
C LYS A 276 -2.82 -18.54 -1.08
N ILE A 277 -2.27 -17.97 -0.02
CA ILE A 277 -2.98 -16.95 0.79
C ILE A 277 -3.31 -15.76 -0.12
N PRO A 278 -4.56 -15.24 -0.12
CA PRO A 278 -4.90 -14.09 -0.95
C PRO A 278 -4.14 -12.82 -0.56
N GLY A 279 -3.72 -12.03 -1.56
CA GLY A 279 -3.12 -10.70 -1.37
C GLY A 279 -4.07 -9.69 -0.72
N PRO A 280 -3.66 -8.45 -0.61
CA PRO A 280 -2.41 -7.87 -1.12
C PRO A 280 -1.15 -8.39 -0.44
N TYR A 281 0.02 -8.19 -1.11
CA TYR A 281 1.32 -8.56 -0.59
C TYR A 281 2.27 -7.37 -0.64
N TYR A 282 3.16 -7.28 0.36
CA TYR A 282 4.33 -6.41 0.28
C TYR A 282 5.60 -7.24 0.25
N SER A 283 6.56 -6.78 -0.50
CA SER A 283 7.93 -7.28 -0.49
C SER A 283 8.81 -6.25 0.19
N ILE A 284 9.75 -6.73 1.00
CA ILE A 284 10.69 -5.86 1.69
C ILE A 284 12.12 -6.32 1.42
N HIS A 285 12.87 -5.48 0.69
CA HIS A 285 14.24 -5.81 0.33
C HIS A 285 15.14 -5.85 1.55
N PRO A 286 16.03 -6.83 1.63
CA PRO A 286 17.05 -6.86 2.67
C PRO A 286 17.96 -5.64 2.52
N PHE A 287 18.26 -4.99 3.63
CA PHE A 287 19.24 -3.92 3.65
C PHE A 287 20.64 -4.53 3.84
N VAL A 288 21.42 -4.49 2.76
CA VAL A 288 22.81 -4.94 2.70
C VAL A 288 23.59 -3.91 1.93
N SER A 289 24.63 -3.34 2.53
CA SER A 289 25.34 -2.16 2.03
C SER A 289 25.89 -2.27 0.60
N ASN A 290 26.18 -3.48 0.14
CA ASN A 290 26.86 -3.74 -1.15
C ASN A 290 25.97 -4.49 -2.16
N MET A 291 24.67 -4.64 -1.91
CA MET A 291 23.80 -5.31 -2.88
C MET A 291 23.31 -4.34 -3.93
N PRO A 292 23.41 -4.68 -5.22
CA PRO A 292 22.76 -3.91 -6.27
C PRO A 292 21.24 -3.92 -6.06
N PRO A 293 20.55 -2.85 -6.47
CA PRO A 293 19.09 -2.85 -6.46
C PRO A 293 18.59 -4.00 -7.35
N PRO A 294 17.54 -4.72 -6.94
CA PRO A 294 16.98 -5.80 -7.74
C PRO A 294 16.44 -5.28 -9.07
N ASN A 295 16.66 -6.04 -10.13
CA ASN A 295 16.30 -5.67 -11.49
C ASN A 295 14.78 -5.61 -11.74
N ASN A 296 13.96 -6.15 -10.84
CA ASN A 296 12.51 -6.25 -10.97
C ASN A 296 11.84 -5.97 -9.63
N LEU A 297 11.42 -4.73 -9.44
CA LEU A 297 10.69 -4.32 -8.25
C LEU A 297 9.20 -4.23 -8.59
N ASN A 298 8.53 -5.37 -8.62
CA ASN A 298 7.07 -5.45 -8.77
C ASN A 298 6.33 -5.09 -7.46
N THR A 299 7.01 -4.43 -6.52
CA THR A 299 6.45 -4.06 -5.24
C THR A 299 6.02 -2.62 -5.27
N PHE A 300 4.72 -2.42 -5.29
CA PHE A 300 4.12 -1.12 -5.13
C PHE A 300 3.93 -0.80 -3.64
N ASP A 301 4.35 0.37 -3.22
CA ASP A 301 4.15 0.87 -1.86
C ASP A 301 3.10 1.98 -1.81
N ILE A 302 1.87 1.61 -1.54
CA ILE A 302 0.73 2.53 -1.45
C ILE A 302 0.96 3.62 -0.39
N VAL A 303 1.58 3.26 0.72
CA VAL A 303 1.85 4.20 1.81
C VAL A 303 2.83 5.28 1.36
N ARG A 304 3.86 4.89 0.63
CA ARG A 304 4.87 5.82 0.09
C ARG A 304 4.27 6.77 -0.93
N GLU A 305 3.46 6.25 -1.84
CA GLU A 305 2.78 7.07 -2.85
C GLU A 305 1.81 8.07 -2.20
N ASN A 306 1.07 7.63 -1.18
CA ASN A 306 0.21 8.51 -0.39
C ASN A 306 1.00 9.63 0.27
N GLN A 307 2.17 9.32 0.86
CA GLN A 307 3.04 10.31 1.48
C GLN A 307 3.66 11.27 0.46
N THR A 308 4.03 10.78 -0.73
CA THR A 308 4.53 11.62 -1.82
C THR A 308 3.46 12.61 -2.28
N LEU A 309 2.20 12.15 -2.39
CA LEU A 309 1.06 12.99 -2.69
C LEU A 309 0.82 14.04 -1.59
N HIS A 310 0.84 13.60 -0.31
CA HIS A 310 0.71 14.50 0.84
C HIS A 310 1.66 15.68 0.74
N ASN A 311 2.94 15.42 0.54
CA ASN A 311 3.95 16.47 0.52
C ASN A 311 3.88 17.37 -0.70
N TYR A 312 3.51 16.81 -1.84
CA TYR A 312 3.28 17.62 -3.03
C TYR A 312 2.14 18.62 -2.79
N VAL A 313 1.00 18.13 -2.28
CA VAL A 313 -0.18 18.96 -1.99
C VAL A 313 0.17 20.01 -0.94
N LEU A 314 0.78 19.61 0.17
CA LEU A 314 1.20 20.53 1.25
C LEU A 314 2.11 21.62 0.70
N GLY A 315 3.17 21.24 -0.04
CA GLY A 315 4.14 22.22 -0.57
C GLY A 315 3.53 23.19 -1.59
N LYS A 316 2.49 22.79 -2.34
CA LYS A 316 1.74 23.68 -3.22
C LYS A 316 0.87 24.67 -2.44
N LEU A 317 0.17 24.18 -1.42
CA LEU A 317 -0.72 25.00 -0.59
C LEU A 317 0.06 26.01 0.28
N GLU A 318 1.21 25.62 0.82
CA GLU A 318 2.10 26.52 1.58
C GLU A 318 2.64 27.67 0.72
N LYS A 319 2.87 27.41 -0.56
CA LYS A 319 3.34 28.42 -1.53
C LYS A 319 2.19 29.21 -2.18
N ASN A 320 0.95 28.96 -1.80
CA ASN A 320 -0.25 29.52 -2.42
C ASN A 320 -0.27 29.34 -3.96
N GLN A 321 0.25 28.22 -4.44
CA GLN A 321 0.27 27.88 -5.87
C GLN A 321 -1.01 27.18 -6.27
N VAL A 322 -1.65 27.64 -7.33
CA VAL A 322 -2.77 26.94 -7.95
C VAL A 322 -2.24 25.72 -8.73
N PHE A 323 -2.85 24.58 -8.52
CA PHE A 323 -2.47 23.32 -9.17
C PHE A 323 -3.68 22.41 -9.43
N ILE A 324 -3.53 21.53 -10.40
CA ILE A 324 -4.48 20.43 -10.60
C ILE A 324 -3.73 19.11 -10.72
N ILE A 325 -4.40 18.03 -10.29
CA ILE A 325 -3.92 16.66 -10.47
C ILE A 325 -5.02 15.86 -11.18
N PRO A 326 -5.01 15.83 -12.53
CA PRO A 326 -5.93 14.99 -13.32
C PRO A 326 -5.56 13.52 -13.20
N ARG A 327 -6.43 12.65 -13.71
CA ARG A 327 -6.26 11.19 -13.64
C ARG A 327 -6.53 10.53 -14.99
N ILE A 328 -5.71 9.55 -15.36
CA ILE A 328 -6.01 8.64 -16.46
C ILE A 328 -7.19 7.76 -16.04
N ALA A 329 -8.26 7.78 -16.83
CA ALA A 329 -9.44 6.94 -16.66
C ALA A 329 -9.69 6.15 -17.95
N SER A 330 -10.16 4.89 -17.85
CA SER A 330 -10.10 3.95 -18.97
C SER A 330 -10.97 4.36 -20.18
N VAL A 331 -12.27 4.50 -19.99
CA VAL A 331 -13.25 4.78 -21.06
C VAL A 331 -13.02 6.17 -21.63
N GLU A 332 -12.82 7.14 -20.77
CA GLU A 332 -12.58 8.54 -21.08
C GLU A 332 -11.28 8.71 -21.87
N ASN A 333 -10.25 7.96 -21.49
CA ASN A 333 -8.94 8.04 -22.12
C ASN A 333 -8.98 7.53 -23.57
N ASN A 334 -9.66 6.40 -23.81
CA ASN A 334 -9.88 5.87 -25.16
C ASN A 334 -10.61 6.88 -26.04
N MET A 335 -11.70 7.48 -25.51
CA MET A 335 -12.47 8.48 -26.26
C MET A 335 -11.64 9.74 -26.54
N ALA A 336 -10.81 10.17 -25.57
CA ALA A 336 -9.92 11.31 -25.76
C ALA A 336 -8.88 11.04 -26.85
N MET A 337 -8.31 9.85 -26.91
CA MET A 337 -7.38 9.45 -27.97
C MET A 337 -8.07 9.44 -29.35
N TYR A 338 -9.22 8.78 -29.46
CA TYR A 338 -9.95 8.74 -30.75
C TYR A 338 -10.43 10.13 -31.19
N GLY A 339 -10.90 10.95 -30.24
CA GLY A 339 -11.27 12.33 -30.51
C GLY A 339 -10.09 13.21 -30.96
N ASN A 340 -8.88 12.95 -30.45
CA ASN A 340 -7.67 13.65 -30.89
C ASN A 340 -7.29 13.29 -32.34
N TYR A 341 -7.57 12.06 -32.76
CA TYR A 341 -7.36 11.62 -34.15
C TYR A 341 -8.58 11.80 -35.04
N TYR A 342 -9.63 12.48 -34.55
CA TYR A 342 -10.85 12.70 -35.33
C TYR A 342 -10.54 13.40 -36.64
N ASN A 343 -10.99 12.76 -37.72
CA ASN A 343 -11.05 13.30 -39.05
C ASN A 343 -12.31 12.73 -39.73
N ASN A 344 -13.15 13.59 -40.29
CA ASN A 344 -14.41 13.22 -40.93
C ASN A 344 -14.23 12.28 -42.16
N GLN A 345 -13.02 12.16 -42.69
CA GLN A 345 -12.67 11.24 -43.78
C GLN A 345 -12.10 9.90 -43.28
N ASN A 346 -11.69 9.81 -42.01
CA ASN A 346 -11.11 8.59 -41.44
C ASN A 346 -12.20 7.66 -40.90
N LYS A 347 -12.64 6.72 -41.74
CA LYS A 347 -13.70 5.77 -41.40
C LYS A 347 -13.39 4.91 -40.16
N ASP A 348 -12.13 4.51 -39.96
CA ASP A 348 -11.73 3.66 -38.83
C ASP A 348 -11.88 4.41 -37.51
N ILE A 349 -11.43 5.65 -37.45
CA ILE A 349 -11.60 6.49 -36.24
C ILE A 349 -13.07 6.78 -35.99
N LEU A 350 -13.87 7.08 -37.02
CA LEU A 350 -15.30 7.30 -36.88
C LEU A 350 -16.00 6.05 -36.32
N ASN A 351 -15.65 4.86 -36.81
CA ASN A 351 -16.21 3.60 -36.31
C ASN A 351 -15.81 3.35 -34.83
N LYS A 352 -14.57 3.64 -34.45
CA LYS A 352 -14.13 3.53 -33.04
C LYS A 352 -14.88 4.49 -32.14
N ILE A 353 -15.07 5.75 -32.55
CA ILE A 353 -15.86 6.73 -31.78
C ILE A 353 -17.30 6.23 -31.61
N ARG A 354 -17.95 5.77 -32.68
CA ARG A 354 -19.33 5.22 -32.61
C ARG A 354 -19.43 4.03 -31.69
N ALA A 355 -18.48 3.12 -31.76
CA ALA A 355 -18.45 1.92 -30.91
C ALA A 355 -18.28 2.25 -29.40
N TRP A 356 -17.52 3.28 -29.07
CA TRP A 356 -17.25 3.67 -27.67
C TRP A 356 -18.26 4.68 -27.11
N ALA A 357 -18.97 5.43 -27.93
CA ALA A 357 -19.93 6.45 -27.47
C ALA A 357 -21.00 5.92 -26.50
N PRO A 358 -21.62 4.73 -26.71
CA PRO A 358 -22.55 4.15 -25.75
C PRO A 358 -21.92 3.88 -24.39
N THR A 359 -20.69 3.36 -24.37
CA THR A 359 -19.94 3.10 -23.12
C THR A 359 -19.59 4.41 -22.41
N MET A 360 -19.22 5.45 -23.14
CA MET A 360 -19.01 6.80 -22.59
C MET A 360 -20.25 7.33 -21.89
N LYS A 361 -21.44 7.21 -22.51
CA LYS A 361 -22.71 7.62 -21.91
C LYS A 361 -23.02 6.78 -20.67
N LYS A 362 -22.93 5.47 -20.79
CA LYS A 362 -23.32 4.53 -19.74
C LYS A 362 -22.44 4.63 -18.49
N ASN A 363 -21.11 4.55 -18.67
CA ASN A 363 -20.17 4.42 -17.56
C ASN A 363 -19.63 5.78 -17.09
N ALA A 364 -19.35 6.69 -18.02
CA ALA A 364 -18.74 8.00 -17.73
C ALA A 364 -19.74 9.16 -17.66
N GLY A 365 -20.97 8.96 -18.14
CA GLY A 365 -22.01 9.98 -18.16
C GLY A 365 -21.83 11.03 -19.28
N ILE A 366 -21.03 10.75 -20.30
CA ILE A 366 -20.72 11.68 -21.37
C ILE A 366 -21.55 11.34 -22.61
N LEU A 367 -22.59 12.15 -22.89
CA LEU A 367 -23.37 12.03 -24.10
C LEU A 367 -22.70 12.82 -25.24
N LEU A 368 -22.20 12.09 -26.24
CA LEU A 368 -21.72 12.65 -27.50
C LEU A 368 -22.84 12.63 -28.51
N ASN A 369 -23.25 13.79 -28.97
CA ASN A 369 -24.36 13.95 -29.95
C ASN A 369 -23.89 13.82 -31.41
N SER A 370 -22.60 13.72 -31.64
CA SER A 370 -21.94 13.51 -32.94
C SER A 370 -20.52 13.00 -32.77
N GLU A 371 -19.92 12.46 -33.83
CA GLU A 371 -18.52 12.08 -33.81
C GLU A 371 -17.58 13.30 -33.63
N ALA A 372 -17.97 14.47 -34.15
CA ALA A 372 -17.23 15.72 -33.94
C ALA A 372 -17.23 16.15 -32.46
N ALA A 373 -18.24 15.77 -31.68
CA ALA A 373 -18.28 16.01 -30.25
C ALA A 373 -17.15 15.28 -29.52
N ALA A 374 -16.66 14.15 -30.06
CA ALA A 374 -15.50 13.46 -29.50
C ALA A 374 -14.22 14.30 -29.58
N ALA A 375 -14.03 15.07 -30.65
CA ALA A 375 -12.90 15.99 -30.76
C ALA A 375 -12.99 17.14 -29.75
N LYS A 376 -14.19 17.68 -29.53
CA LYS A 376 -14.43 18.69 -28.49
C LYS A 376 -14.14 18.12 -27.09
N TYR A 377 -14.63 16.90 -26.80
CA TYR A 377 -14.36 16.21 -25.55
C TYR A 377 -12.88 15.98 -25.34
N SER A 378 -12.18 15.45 -26.36
CA SER A 378 -10.74 15.21 -26.33
C SER A 378 -9.96 16.48 -25.98
N LYS A 379 -10.23 17.58 -26.67
CA LYS A 379 -9.55 18.86 -26.41
C LYS A 379 -9.70 19.30 -24.96
N LEU A 380 -10.90 19.19 -24.38
CA LEU A 380 -11.16 19.55 -22.99
C LEU A 380 -10.50 18.57 -22.01
N TYR A 381 -10.60 17.27 -22.28
CA TYR A 381 -9.97 16.23 -21.45
C TYR A 381 -8.43 16.38 -21.40
N LEU A 382 -7.80 16.53 -22.55
CA LEU A 382 -6.35 16.67 -22.66
C LEU A 382 -5.83 18.01 -22.11
N SER A 383 -6.67 19.04 -22.09
CA SER A 383 -6.34 20.35 -21.48
C SER A 383 -5.90 20.20 -20.01
N ALA A 384 -6.47 19.27 -19.26
CA ALA A 384 -6.06 19.02 -17.88
C ALA A 384 -4.61 18.54 -17.80
N PHE A 385 -4.20 17.64 -18.71
CA PHE A 385 -2.82 17.15 -18.75
C PHE A 385 -1.82 18.21 -19.23
N ASN A 386 -2.25 19.17 -20.05
CA ASN A 386 -1.44 20.31 -20.41
C ASN A 386 -1.18 21.24 -19.22
N LYS A 387 -2.19 21.49 -18.39
CA LYS A 387 -2.17 22.45 -17.29
C LYS A 387 -1.54 21.92 -16.01
N CYS A 388 -1.52 20.59 -15.81
CA CYS A 388 -0.96 19.98 -14.61
C CYS A 388 0.57 19.90 -14.64
N GLU A 389 1.20 19.82 -13.49
CA GLU A 389 2.62 19.44 -13.35
C GLU A 389 2.76 17.93 -13.16
N ARG A 390 1.78 17.30 -12.53
CA ARG A 390 1.70 15.87 -12.25
C ARG A 390 0.28 15.37 -12.46
N TYR A 391 0.14 14.09 -12.77
CA TYR A 391 -1.16 13.44 -12.89
C TYR A 391 -1.15 12.04 -12.29
N PHE A 392 -2.34 11.50 -11.99
CA PHE A 392 -2.47 10.12 -11.56
C PHE A 392 -2.46 9.18 -12.76
N SER A 393 -1.65 8.14 -12.65
CA SER A 393 -1.53 7.06 -13.61
C SER A 393 -1.60 5.70 -12.91
N TRP A 394 -1.78 4.67 -13.69
CA TRP A 394 -1.67 3.28 -13.24
C TRP A 394 -0.31 2.72 -13.59
N GLU A 395 0.18 1.78 -12.81
CA GLU A 395 1.36 1.02 -13.20
C GLU A 395 1.10 0.17 -14.44
N PRO A 396 2.10 -0.05 -15.35
CA PRO A 396 1.91 -0.77 -16.62
C PRO A 396 1.37 -2.20 -16.47
N TRP A 397 1.62 -2.84 -15.33
CA TRP A 397 1.15 -4.19 -15.03
C TRP A 397 -0.30 -4.22 -14.48
N ASN A 398 -0.89 -3.07 -14.21
CA ASN A 398 -2.27 -2.99 -13.72
C ASN A 398 -3.25 -3.48 -14.78
N ASN A 399 -4.29 -4.21 -14.34
CA ASN A 399 -5.29 -4.76 -15.25
C ASN A 399 -6.01 -3.68 -16.07
N TYR A 400 -6.22 -2.48 -15.52
CA TYR A 400 -6.82 -1.38 -16.29
C TYR A 400 -6.00 -1.00 -17.51
N VAL A 401 -4.68 -0.93 -17.37
CA VAL A 401 -3.76 -0.62 -18.50
C VAL A 401 -3.84 -1.70 -19.58
N LYS A 402 -3.95 -2.98 -19.19
CA LYS A 402 -4.08 -4.09 -20.13
C LYS A 402 -5.32 -4.00 -21.01
N HIS A 403 -6.36 -3.30 -20.57
CA HIS A 403 -7.58 -3.09 -21.34
C HIS A 403 -7.54 -1.86 -22.23
N ILE A 404 -6.59 -0.94 -22.02
CA ILE A 404 -6.48 0.33 -22.74
C ILE A 404 -5.02 0.65 -23.16
N PRO A 405 -4.21 -0.31 -23.63
CA PRO A 405 -2.78 -0.11 -23.80
C PRO A 405 -2.48 1.10 -24.73
N ASP A 406 -3.12 1.18 -25.89
CA ASP A 406 -2.87 2.24 -26.88
C ASP A 406 -3.18 3.63 -26.34
N SER A 407 -4.30 3.79 -25.65
CA SER A 407 -4.68 5.10 -25.10
C SER A 407 -3.87 5.47 -23.86
N PHE A 408 -3.40 4.48 -23.11
CA PHE A 408 -2.48 4.70 -22.02
C PHE A 408 -1.13 5.22 -22.55
N ASP A 409 -0.57 4.54 -23.54
CA ASP A 409 0.69 4.94 -24.19
C ASP A 409 0.56 6.29 -24.89
N PHE A 410 -0.61 6.59 -25.48
CA PHE A 410 -0.92 7.90 -26.06
C PHE A 410 -0.76 9.02 -25.02
N ILE A 411 -1.31 8.88 -23.81
CA ILE A 411 -1.14 9.91 -22.77
C ILE A 411 0.32 10.00 -22.33
N LEU A 412 1.01 8.88 -22.10
CA LEU A 412 2.40 8.89 -21.66
C LEU A 412 3.33 9.55 -22.68
N ALA A 413 3.10 9.31 -23.97
CA ALA A 413 3.91 9.88 -25.05
C ALA A 413 3.65 11.39 -25.23
N ASN A 414 2.41 11.84 -25.13
CA ASN A 414 2.07 13.25 -25.34
C ASN A 414 2.25 14.12 -24.08
N PHE A 415 2.24 13.52 -22.89
CA PHE A 415 2.38 14.22 -21.62
C PHE A 415 3.43 13.54 -20.73
N PRO A 416 4.74 13.64 -21.07
CA PRO A 416 5.83 12.99 -20.34
C PRO A 416 6.14 13.72 -19.02
N LYS A 417 5.14 13.86 -18.16
CA LYS A 417 5.23 14.53 -16.86
C LYS A 417 5.39 13.51 -15.72
N PRO A 418 5.92 13.92 -14.55
CA PRO A 418 5.95 13.09 -13.37
C PRO A 418 4.54 12.64 -12.98
N LYS A 419 4.42 11.41 -12.48
CA LYS A 419 3.15 10.77 -12.17
C LYS A 419 3.07 10.40 -10.69
N PHE A 420 1.85 10.34 -10.17
CA PHE A 420 1.51 9.58 -8.97
C PHE A 420 0.85 8.28 -9.39
N ASP A 421 1.08 7.20 -8.66
CA ASP A 421 0.21 6.04 -8.82
C ASP A 421 -1.19 6.36 -8.29
N THR A 422 -2.21 5.92 -9.00
CA THR A 422 -3.61 6.12 -8.62
C THR A 422 -3.93 5.53 -7.23
N LEU A 423 -3.21 4.50 -6.80
CA LEU A 423 -3.34 3.91 -5.48
C LEU A 423 -2.89 4.84 -4.34
N ALA A 424 -2.19 5.95 -4.62
CA ALA A 424 -1.92 6.99 -3.64
C ALA A 424 -3.21 7.56 -3.04
N LEU A 425 -4.32 7.48 -3.76
CA LEU A 425 -5.64 7.90 -3.31
C LEU A 425 -6.30 6.89 -2.35
N ASP A 426 -5.76 5.69 -2.21
CA ASP A 426 -6.24 4.67 -1.25
C ASP A 426 -5.72 4.98 0.16
N ILE A 427 -6.29 6.00 0.80
CA ILE A 427 -5.83 6.56 2.08
C ILE A 427 -5.81 5.59 3.25
N PHE A 428 -6.60 4.52 3.20
CA PHE A 428 -6.80 3.64 4.35
C PHE A 428 -5.52 2.92 4.79
N HIS A 429 -4.55 2.75 3.90
CA HIS A 429 -3.23 2.22 4.25
C HIS A 429 -2.36 3.24 5.01
N SER A 430 -2.73 4.51 4.97
CA SER A 430 -2.03 5.60 5.63
C SER A 430 -2.72 6.14 6.88
N ILE A 431 -3.92 5.62 7.22
CA ILE A 431 -4.66 6.02 8.42
C ILE A 431 -3.80 5.98 9.69
N PRO A 432 -2.99 4.93 9.95
CA PRO A 432 -2.14 4.92 11.13
C PRO A 432 -0.94 5.87 11.09
N ARG A 433 -0.79 6.64 10.02
CA ARG A 433 0.32 7.55 9.77
C ARG A 433 -0.19 8.95 9.45
N GLU A 434 0.12 9.46 8.27
CA GLU A 434 -0.32 10.76 7.78
C GLU A 434 -1.00 10.61 6.41
N PRO A 435 -2.33 10.42 6.35
CA PRO A 435 -3.07 10.38 5.09
C PRO A 435 -2.89 11.68 4.30
N TRP A 436 -2.77 11.60 2.98
CA TRP A 436 -2.52 12.77 2.14
C TRP A 436 -3.55 13.89 2.32
N THR A 437 -4.78 13.56 2.67
CA THR A 437 -5.86 14.53 2.89
C THR A 437 -5.57 15.50 4.03
N ARG A 438 -4.71 15.12 4.97
CA ARG A 438 -4.31 15.99 6.08
C ARG A 438 -3.40 17.15 5.65
N ALA A 439 -2.84 17.09 4.43
CA ALA A 439 -2.21 18.24 3.79
C ALA A 439 -3.20 19.41 3.54
N LEU A 440 -4.50 19.12 3.57
CA LEU A 440 -5.57 20.12 3.39
C LEU A 440 -5.95 20.85 4.69
N ARG A 441 -5.27 20.58 5.80
CA ARG A 441 -5.60 21.16 7.12
C ARG A 441 -5.92 22.64 7.04
N GLY A 442 -7.05 23.04 7.63
CA GLY A 442 -7.49 24.43 7.71
C GLY A 442 -7.95 25.06 6.39
N LYS A 443 -8.08 24.28 5.31
CA LYS A 443 -8.56 24.78 4.01
C LYS A 443 -10.07 24.65 3.88
N ARG A 444 -10.67 25.52 3.05
CA ARG A 444 -12.04 25.39 2.58
C ARG A 444 -12.04 24.43 1.39
N VAL A 445 -12.59 23.25 1.58
CA VAL A 445 -12.52 22.15 0.61
C VAL A 445 -13.90 21.92 -0.01
N LEU A 446 -13.99 22.09 -1.32
CA LEU A 446 -15.19 21.73 -2.07
C LEU A 446 -15.15 20.27 -2.49
N ILE A 447 -16.12 19.49 -2.09
CA ILE A 447 -16.31 18.09 -2.50
C ILE A 447 -17.32 18.04 -3.64
N ILE A 448 -16.84 17.65 -4.81
CA ILE A 448 -17.68 17.46 -6.02
C ILE A 448 -17.98 15.97 -6.16
N SER A 449 -19.19 15.55 -5.80
CA SER A 449 -19.54 14.12 -5.79
C SER A 449 -21.03 13.89 -6.03
N PRO A 450 -21.42 12.78 -6.71
CA PRO A 450 -22.81 12.34 -6.78
C PRO A 450 -23.40 12.00 -5.41
N PHE A 451 -22.57 11.67 -4.43
CA PHE A 451 -22.95 11.26 -3.08
C PHE A 451 -22.97 12.42 -2.07
N LYS A 452 -23.31 13.63 -2.55
CA LYS A 452 -23.37 14.85 -1.75
C LYS A 452 -24.16 14.66 -0.46
N GLU A 453 -25.40 14.18 -0.57
CA GLU A 453 -26.31 14.06 0.58
C GLU A 453 -25.85 13.02 1.60
N SER A 454 -25.25 11.91 1.12
CA SER A 454 -24.62 10.90 1.98
C SER A 454 -23.41 11.48 2.72
N PHE A 455 -22.59 12.28 2.07
CA PHE A 455 -21.41 12.88 2.68
C PHE A 455 -21.77 13.97 3.70
N GLU A 456 -22.68 14.87 3.35
CA GLU A 456 -23.16 15.93 4.23
C GLU A 456 -23.68 15.36 5.57
N SER A 457 -24.41 14.23 5.49
CA SER A 457 -24.95 13.58 6.69
C SER A 457 -23.86 13.02 7.64
N LYS A 458 -22.60 12.94 7.21
CA LYS A 458 -21.49 12.35 7.96
C LYS A 458 -20.41 13.35 8.40
N VAL A 459 -20.51 14.61 8.01
CA VAL A 459 -19.51 15.63 8.36
C VAL A 459 -19.32 15.74 9.88
N HIS A 460 -20.41 15.72 10.65
CA HIS A 460 -20.38 15.87 12.11
C HIS A 460 -19.82 14.62 12.84
N ILE A 461 -19.65 13.49 12.15
CA ILE A 461 -19.10 12.24 12.71
C ILE A 461 -17.83 11.78 11.97
N ARG A 462 -17.21 12.64 11.17
CA ARG A 462 -16.10 12.28 10.27
C ARG A 462 -14.93 11.62 10.99
N GLU A 463 -14.62 12.02 12.22
CA GLU A 463 -13.58 11.38 13.03
C GLU A 463 -13.91 9.93 13.39
N LYS A 464 -15.20 9.59 13.56
CA LYS A 464 -15.63 8.23 13.92
C LYS A 464 -15.51 7.24 12.77
N ILE A 465 -15.40 7.72 11.53
CA ILE A 465 -15.35 6.86 10.33
C ILE A 465 -14.08 5.99 10.35
N TYR A 466 -12.94 6.59 10.65
CA TYR A 466 -11.64 5.90 10.70
C TYR A 466 -10.95 6.01 12.07
N GLY A 467 -11.57 6.67 13.05
CA GLY A 467 -10.93 6.98 14.32
C GLY A 467 -9.96 8.16 14.26
N ILE A 468 -9.88 8.83 13.14
CA ILE A 468 -9.14 10.09 12.92
C ILE A 468 -9.93 10.99 11.98
N ASP A 469 -9.72 12.31 12.10
CA ASP A 469 -10.23 13.26 11.11
C ASP A 469 -9.31 13.28 9.87
N LEU A 470 -9.87 12.91 8.71
CA LEU A 470 -9.16 12.97 7.43
C LEU A 470 -8.99 14.41 6.91
N PHE A 471 -9.82 15.33 7.39
CA PHE A 471 -9.88 16.74 6.96
C PHE A 471 -9.80 17.65 8.18
N PRO A 472 -8.70 17.59 8.96
CA PRO A 472 -8.61 18.33 10.23
C PRO A 472 -8.71 19.84 10.00
N ASP A 473 -9.54 20.48 10.80
CA ASP A 473 -9.80 21.92 10.75
C ASP A 473 -10.30 22.45 9.38
N CYS A 474 -10.71 21.55 8.47
CA CYS A 474 -11.24 21.93 7.16
C CYS A 474 -12.72 22.33 7.24
N GLU A 475 -13.05 23.35 6.48
CA GLU A 475 -14.44 23.69 6.14
C GLU A 475 -14.83 22.94 4.87
N LEU A 476 -15.79 22.00 4.99
CA LEU A 476 -16.23 21.18 3.87
C LEU A 476 -17.53 21.72 3.29
N SER A 477 -17.53 21.93 1.99
CA SER A 477 -18.74 22.24 1.20
C SER A 477 -18.94 21.19 0.10
N PHE A 478 -20.18 21.02 -0.38
CA PHE A 478 -20.53 19.92 -1.26
C PHE A 478 -21.37 20.41 -2.43
N ILE A 479 -21.06 19.92 -3.63
CA ILE A 479 -21.85 20.17 -4.82
C ILE A 479 -22.03 18.89 -5.63
N LYS A 480 -23.24 18.68 -6.15
CA LYS A 480 -23.58 17.55 -7.01
C LYS A 480 -23.21 17.88 -8.45
N PRO A 481 -22.35 17.06 -9.11
CA PRO A 481 -22.02 17.20 -10.52
C PRO A 481 -23.20 16.75 -11.41
N PRO A 482 -23.13 16.92 -12.73
CA PRO A 482 -24.08 16.31 -13.64
C PRO A 482 -24.19 14.80 -13.42
N GLN A 483 -25.41 14.29 -13.27
CA GLN A 483 -25.70 12.86 -13.03
C GLN A 483 -26.31 12.26 -14.29
N THR A 484 -25.48 11.99 -15.26
CA THR A 484 -25.85 11.63 -16.62
C THR A 484 -25.52 10.19 -17.01
N GLN A 485 -25.09 9.36 -16.03
CA GLN A 485 -24.74 7.95 -16.24
C GLN A 485 -25.98 7.06 -16.45
N ALA A 486 -25.73 5.86 -16.95
CA ALA A 486 -26.74 4.83 -17.19
C ALA A 486 -27.97 5.36 -17.96
N ASP A 487 -29.15 5.10 -17.43
CA ASP A 487 -30.42 5.50 -18.05
C ASP A 487 -30.90 6.91 -17.62
N ASN A 488 -30.09 7.62 -16.82
CA ASN A 488 -30.45 8.99 -16.46
C ASN A 488 -30.60 9.87 -17.71
N PRO A 489 -31.59 10.76 -17.75
CA PRO A 489 -31.69 11.76 -18.80
C PRO A 489 -30.42 12.59 -18.90
N SER A 490 -30.00 12.90 -20.10
CA SER A 490 -28.79 13.70 -20.32
C SER A 490 -28.93 14.52 -21.59
N ARG A 491 -28.42 15.73 -21.52
CA ARG A 491 -28.15 16.59 -22.68
C ARG A 491 -26.73 16.31 -23.19
N PRO A 492 -26.33 16.86 -24.35
CA PRO A 492 -24.95 16.82 -24.79
C PRO A 492 -23.99 17.25 -23.68
N PHE A 493 -22.85 16.56 -23.57
CA PHE A 493 -21.93 16.72 -22.44
C PHE A 493 -21.43 18.16 -22.24
N ASP A 494 -21.26 18.89 -23.33
CA ASP A 494 -20.80 20.28 -23.31
C ASP A 494 -21.84 21.23 -22.70
N VAL A 495 -23.12 21.01 -22.94
CA VAL A 495 -24.20 21.77 -22.30
C VAL A 495 -24.24 21.51 -20.80
N GLU A 496 -24.13 20.24 -20.38
CA GLU A 496 -24.11 19.87 -18.98
C GLU A 496 -22.85 20.45 -18.28
N LEU A 497 -21.69 20.39 -18.96
CA LEU A 497 -20.47 20.95 -18.45
C LEU A 497 -20.56 22.47 -18.28
N ASP A 498 -21.04 23.20 -19.29
CA ASP A 498 -21.13 24.66 -19.27
C ASP A 498 -22.00 25.15 -18.13
N GLU A 499 -23.15 24.52 -17.91
CA GLU A 499 -24.04 24.88 -16.79
C GLU A 499 -23.37 24.54 -15.43
N PHE A 500 -22.72 23.41 -15.34
CA PHE A 500 -22.01 23.04 -14.12
C PHE A 500 -20.86 23.99 -13.81
N MET A 501 -20.08 24.38 -14.82
CA MET A 501 -18.98 25.34 -14.67
C MET A 501 -19.48 26.73 -14.26
N LYS A 502 -20.64 27.18 -14.76
CA LYS A 502 -21.29 28.42 -14.28
C LYS A 502 -21.65 28.33 -12.79
N ARG A 503 -22.19 27.19 -12.35
CA ARG A 503 -22.48 26.96 -10.92
C ARG A 503 -21.21 27.02 -10.07
N LEU A 504 -20.10 26.40 -10.52
CA LEU A 504 -18.81 26.45 -9.84
C LEU A 504 -18.23 27.87 -9.81
N TYR A 505 -18.36 28.62 -10.91
CA TYR A 505 -17.92 30.00 -10.97
C TYR A 505 -18.62 30.89 -9.92
N ASN A 506 -19.92 30.70 -9.74
CA ASN A 506 -20.70 31.47 -8.76
C ASN A 506 -20.28 31.23 -7.30
N ILE A 507 -19.66 30.08 -7.02
CA ILE A 507 -19.18 29.71 -5.66
C ILE A 507 -17.66 29.72 -5.54
N LYS A 508 -16.90 30.14 -6.56
CA LYS A 508 -15.45 30.00 -6.61
C LYS A 508 -14.71 30.61 -5.40
N ASP A 509 -15.28 31.67 -4.84
CA ASP A 509 -14.65 32.38 -3.72
C ASP A 509 -14.96 31.76 -2.33
N THR A 510 -15.78 30.70 -2.31
CA THR A 510 -16.15 29.99 -1.07
C THR A 510 -15.22 28.82 -0.75
N PHE A 511 -14.30 28.45 -1.64
CA PHE A 511 -13.37 27.33 -1.43
C PHE A 511 -11.96 27.63 -1.96
N ASP A 512 -10.99 26.92 -1.45
CA ASP A 512 -9.58 27.02 -1.83
C ASP A 512 -9.16 25.89 -2.79
N ILE A 513 -9.68 24.68 -2.58
CA ILE A 513 -9.39 23.49 -3.37
C ILE A 513 -10.62 22.60 -3.54
N ALA A 514 -10.74 21.94 -4.69
CA ALA A 514 -11.79 20.98 -4.96
C ALA A 514 -11.28 19.54 -5.05
N LEU A 515 -12.03 18.59 -4.46
CA LEU A 515 -11.83 17.15 -4.65
C LEU A 515 -12.94 16.59 -5.53
N CYS A 516 -12.57 16.04 -6.70
CA CYS A 516 -13.53 15.70 -7.75
C CYS A 516 -13.77 14.18 -7.83
N SER A 517 -15.06 13.80 -7.85
CA SER A 517 -15.55 12.46 -8.14
C SER A 517 -16.78 12.58 -9.05
N CYS A 518 -16.57 12.89 -10.34
CA CYS A 518 -17.64 13.27 -11.27
C CYS A 518 -17.54 12.55 -12.64
N GLY A 519 -17.11 11.27 -12.63
CA GLY A 519 -17.06 10.44 -13.83
C GLY A 519 -16.32 11.11 -14.99
N GLY A 520 -16.81 11.00 -16.19
CA GLY A 520 -16.17 11.56 -17.39
C GLY A 520 -15.95 13.07 -17.40
N TYR A 521 -16.58 13.80 -16.48
CA TYR A 521 -16.37 15.24 -16.32
C TYR A 521 -15.12 15.57 -15.46
N GLY A 522 -14.50 14.60 -14.79
CA GLY A 522 -13.47 14.85 -13.79
C GLY A 522 -12.30 15.71 -14.25
N ASN A 523 -11.64 15.33 -15.35
CA ASN A 523 -10.52 16.09 -15.90
C ASN A 523 -10.98 17.43 -16.49
N LEU A 524 -12.17 17.49 -17.09
CA LEU A 524 -12.74 18.72 -17.66
C LEU A 524 -12.99 19.76 -16.56
N VAL A 525 -13.55 19.31 -15.44
CA VAL A 525 -13.81 20.16 -14.26
C VAL A 525 -12.50 20.63 -13.63
N CYS A 526 -11.50 19.75 -13.48
CA CYS A 526 -10.18 20.15 -12.97
C CYS A 526 -9.55 21.24 -13.84
N ALA A 527 -9.59 21.08 -15.17
CA ALA A 527 -9.05 22.07 -16.10
C ALA A 527 -9.77 23.42 -16.01
N GLY A 528 -11.11 23.38 -15.91
CA GLY A 528 -11.92 24.61 -15.78
C GLY A 528 -11.72 25.31 -14.43
N LEU A 529 -11.55 24.58 -13.35
CA LEU A 529 -11.23 25.14 -12.04
C LEU A 529 -9.85 25.81 -12.04
N PHE A 530 -8.86 25.20 -12.71
CA PHE A 530 -7.54 25.83 -12.88
C PHE A 530 -7.65 27.17 -13.59
N ASP A 531 -8.48 27.28 -14.65
CA ASP A 531 -8.72 28.53 -15.36
C ASP A 531 -9.42 29.60 -14.50
N MET A 532 -10.15 29.16 -13.46
CA MET A 532 -10.75 30.05 -12.45
C MET A 532 -9.77 30.42 -11.30
N GLY A 533 -8.50 29.98 -11.38
CA GLY A 533 -7.52 30.20 -10.33
C GLY A 533 -7.72 29.30 -9.10
N LYS A 534 -8.39 28.14 -9.24
CA LYS A 534 -8.67 27.20 -8.14
C LYS A 534 -7.93 25.89 -8.32
N SER A 535 -7.42 25.37 -7.20
CA SER A 535 -6.80 24.05 -7.19
C SER A 535 -7.84 22.92 -7.24
N ALA A 536 -7.49 21.80 -7.90
CA ALA A 536 -8.38 20.65 -7.95
C ALA A 536 -7.62 19.33 -8.06
N ILE A 537 -8.17 18.28 -7.44
CA ILE A 537 -7.64 16.91 -7.47
C ILE A 537 -8.73 15.96 -7.94
N TYR A 538 -8.48 15.20 -9.01
CA TYR A 538 -9.40 14.16 -9.47
C TYR A 538 -9.21 12.88 -8.66
N VAL A 539 -9.91 12.76 -7.54
CA VAL A 539 -9.88 11.61 -6.64
C VAL A 539 -10.61 10.40 -7.26
N GLY A 540 -11.73 10.66 -7.92
CA GLY A 540 -12.57 9.61 -8.50
C GLY A 540 -13.39 8.84 -7.46
N GLY A 541 -13.80 7.61 -7.81
CA GLY A 541 -14.75 6.83 -7.00
C GLY A 541 -14.30 6.52 -5.57
N VAL A 542 -13.00 6.47 -5.29
CA VAL A 542 -12.48 6.19 -3.96
C VAL A 542 -12.80 7.29 -2.93
N LEU A 543 -13.13 8.49 -3.39
CA LEU A 543 -13.61 9.59 -2.53
C LEU A 543 -14.82 9.18 -1.69
N GLN A 544 -15.64 8.27 -2.20
CA GLN A 544 -16.77 7.68 -1.48
C GLN A 544 -16.35 7.07 -0.14
N MET A 545 -15.24 6.36 -0.14
CA MET A 545 -14.71 5.70 1.04
C MET A 545 -14.22 6.69 2.10
N TYR A 546 -13.77 7.88 1.74
CA TYR A 546 -13.30 8.90 2.70
C TYR A 546 -14.38 9.30 3.70
N PHE A 547 -15.64 9.17 3.29
CA PHE A 547 -16.81 9.47 4.12
C PHE A 547 -17.50 8.20 4.66
N GLY A 548 -16.86 7.03 4.58
CA GLY A 548 -17.45 5.76 5.03
C GLY A 548 -18.73 5.40 4.25
N VAL A 549 -18.85 5.86 3.02
CA VAL A 549 -19.91 5.48 2.08
C VAL A 549 -19.33 4.45 1.12
N TYR A 550 -20.02 3.34 0.89
CA TYR A 550 -19.46 2.25 0.12
C TYR A 550 -20.45 1.58 -0.84
N GLY A 551 -19.96 1.20 -2.01
CA GLY A 551 -20.65 0.38 -2.99
C GLY A 551 -20.14 -1.07 -3.01
N GLN A 552 -20.69 -1.87 -3.90
CA GLN A 552 -20.33 -3.28 -4.04
C GLN A 552 -18.87 -3.49 -4.44
N ARG A 553 -18.31 -2.58 -5.26
CA ARG A 553 -16.90 -2.61 -5.66
C ARG A 553 -15.97 -2.67 -4.45
N TRP A 554 -16.19 -1.83 -3.46
CA TRP A 554 -15.29 -1.69 -2.33
C TRP A 554 -15.32 -2.90 -1.42
N LEU A 555 -16.48 -3.54 -1.25
CA LEU A 555 -16.59 -4.82 -0.52
C LEU A 555 -15.74 -5.91 -1.18
N ARG A 556 -15.73 -5.94 -2.51
CA ARG A 556 -14.95 -6.92 -3.29
C ARG A 556 -13.47 -6.57 -3.34
N ASP A 557 -13.13 -5.32 -3.63
CA ASP A 557 -11.76 -4.90 -3.97
C ASP A 557 -10.95 -4.48 -2.73
N ARG A 558 -11.60 -4.20 -1.59
CA ARG A 558 -10.96 -3.73 -0.36
C ARG A 558 -11.51 -4.43 0.90
N PRO A 559 -11.58 -5.77 0.94
CA PRO A 559 -12.15 -6.49 2.09
C PRO A 559 -11.38 -6.22 3.38
N ASP A 560 -10.05 -6.00 3.30
CA ASP A 560 -9.21 -5.71 4.46
C ASP A 560 -9.56 -4.36 5.10
N VAL A 561 -9.93 -3.36 4.31
CA VAL A 561 -10.38 -2.05 4.81
C VAL A 561 -11.65 -2.21 5.64
N PHE A 562 -12.59 -3.05 5.19
CA PHE A 562 -13.81 -3.31 5.95
C PHE A 562 -13.53 -4.06 7.26
N LYS A 563 -12.62 -5.02 7.25
CA LYS A 563 -12.21 -5.69 8.49
C LYS A 563 -11.64 -4.71 9.52
N LEU A 564 -10.78 -3.78 9.07
CA LEU A 564 -10.09 -2.84 9.96
C LEU A 564 -10.97 -1.69 10.43
N TYR A 565 -11.74 -1.07 9.52
CA TYR A 565 -12.32 0.25 9.79
C TYR A 565 -13.83 0.27 9.83
N ARG A 566 -14.54 -0.65 9.15
CA ARG A 566 -15.99 -0.61 9.12
C ARG A 566 -16.57 -0.66 10.53
N ASN A 567 -17.47 0.27 10.78
CA ASN A 567 -18.24 0.41 12.02
C ASN A 567 -19.65 0.94 11.69
N ASP A 568 -20.45 1.29 12.68
CA ASP A 568 -21.85 1.72 12.53
C ASP A 568 -22.01 3.06 11.78
N THR A 569 -20.94 3.82 11.62
CA THR A 569 -20.95 5.06 10.84
C THR A 569 -20.94 4.81 9.32
N TRP A 570 -20.57 3.60 8.89
CA TRP A 570 -20.47 3.27 7.47
C TRP A 570 -21.83 2.90 6.88
N SER A 571 -22.13 3.38 5.67
CA SER A 571 -23.40 3.12 5.01
C SER A 571 -23.28 3.00 3.50
N ARG A 572 -24.31 2.44 2.88
CA ARG A 572 -24.55 2.58 1.44
C ARG A 572 -24.93 4.02 1.12
N PRO A 573 -24.76 4.47 -0.16
CA PRO A 573 -25.32 5.74 -0.61
C PRO A 573 -26.84 5.80 -0.40
N LYS A 574 -27.36 7.01 -0.21
CA LYS A 574 -28.80 7.21 -0.12
C LYS A 574 -29.51 6.77 -1.41
N PRO A 575 -30.73 6.24 -1.34
CA PRO A 575 -31.48 5.84 -2.52
C PRO A 575 -31.69 6.97 -3.54
N SER A 576 -31.81 8.23 -3.08
CA SER A 576 -31.94 9.44 -3.91
C SER A 576 -30.70 9.72 -4.78
N GLU A 577 -29.56 9.13 -4.44
CA GLU A 577 -28.29 9.30 -5.15
C GLU A 577 -28.02 8.21 -6.20
N ARG A 578 -28.90 7.22 -6.30
CA ARG A 578 -28.78 6.15 -7.29
C ARG A 578 -29.31 6.63 -8.65
N PRO A 579 -28.50 6.53 -9.72
CA PRO A 579 -29.01 6.82 -11.05
C PRO A 579 -30.01 5.74 -11.49
N GLN A 580 -30.92 6.11 -12.36
CA GLN A 580 -31.80 5.15 -13.02
C GLN A 580 -30.96 4.14 -13.81
N GLY A 581 -31.27 2.86 -13.71
CA GLY A 581 -30.47 1.80 -14.36
C GLY A 581 -29.06 1.57 -13.77
N PHE A 582 -28.80 2.00 -12.53
CA PHE A 582 -27.48 1.94 -11.87
C PHE A 582 -26.82 0.55 -11.93
N ALA A 583 -27.63 -0.52 -11.89
CA ALA A 583 -27.11 -1.90 -11.95
C ALA A 583 -26.36 -2.20 -13.25
N SER A 584 -26.64 -1.45 -14.32
CA SER A 584 -25.94 -1.58 -15.60
C SER A 584 -24.54 -0.97 -15.60
N ILE A 585 -24.19 -0.14 -14.61
CA ILE A 585 -22.87 0.45 -14.46
C ILE A 585 -22.00 -0.55 -13.69
N GLU A 586 -21.22 -1.37 -14.38
CA GLU A 586 -20.31 -2.34 -13.80
C GLU A 586 -20.94 -3.16 -12.64
N GLY A 587 -22.21 -3.60 -12.82
CA GLY A 587 -22.96 -4.35 -11.80
C GLY A 587 -23.37 -3.52 -10.58
N GLY A 588 -23.54 -2.22 -10.71
CA GLY A 588 -23.89 -1.33 -9.58
C GLY A 588 -22.74 -1.07 -8.63
N CYS A 589 -21.53 -1.00 -9.15
CA CYS A 589 -20.28 -1.01 -8.39
C CYS A 589 -20.16 0.07 -7.29
N TYR A 590 -20.83 1.20 -7.42
CA TYR A 590 -20.77 2.30 -6.44
C TYR A 590 -21.97 2.34 -5.47
N TRP A 591 -22.97 1.42 -5.63
CA TRP A 591 -24.22 1.40 -4.84
C TRP A 591 -24.50 0.09 -4.12
#